data_ce2479edc0e8febe9a7caef42d142954
#
_entry.id   ce2479edc0e8febe9a7caef42d142954
#
_cell.length_a   1.000
_cell.length_b   1.000
_cell.length_c   1.000
_cell.angle_alpha   90.00
_cell.angle_beta   90.00
_cell.angle_gamma   90.00
#
_symmetry.space_group_name_H-M   'P 1'
#
loop_
_entity.id
_entity.type
_entity.pdbx_description
1 polymer ?
#
loop_
_entity_poly.entity_id
_entity_poly.type
_entity_poly.pdbx_seq_one_letter_code
_entity_poly.pdbx_strand_id
1 'polypeptide(L)'
;SEKILPGSGLEHESLDTTHFSVADKNGNIVSNTYTLNSGFGSGVVIDGTGILMNNEMDDFVSAPGVPNQFGLIGGEANKIEPFKRPLSSMTPTIILKEGKPIYATGSPGGSRIITTVLQFLLNTLVFKMEISDATVAPRIHHQWKPDVLMLETGFDIQHASKIESLGQKIYF
;
A
#
# COMPACT_ATOMS: atom_id res chain seq x y z
N SER A 1 -13.71 14.40 -27.10
CA SER A 1 -12.98 13.94 -25.90
C SER A 1 -12.76 12.45 -26.04
N GLU A 2 -11.53 12.03 -26.26
CA GLU A 2 -11.14 10.63 -26.21
C GLU A 2 -11.51 10.09 -24.82
N LYS A 3 -12.12 8.91 -24.80
CA LYS A 3 -12.53 8.26 -23.56
C LYS A 3 -11.27 8.00 -22.72
N ILE A 4 -11.15 8.68 -21.59
CA ILE A 4 -10.23 8.29 -20.56
C ILE A 4 -10.78 6.96 -20.02
N LEU A 5 -10.12 5.87 -20.39
CA LEU A 5 -10.41 4.56 -19.83
C LEU A 5 -9.72 4.49 -18.46
N PRO A 6 -10.36 3.87 -17.45
CA PRO A 6 -9.63 3.54 -16.23
C PRO A 6 -8.43 2.69 -16.63
N GLY A 7 -7.25 3.01 -16.07
CA GLY A 7 -6.05 2.25 -16.31
C GLY A 7 -6.32 0.77 -16.04
N SER A 8 -5.76 -0.11 -16.85
CA SER A 8 -5.77 -1.55 -16.56
C SER A 8 -5.06 -1.73 -15.22
N GLY A 9 -5.81 -2.08 -14.18
CA GLY A 9 -5.39 -2.01 -12.78
C GLY A 9 -4.27 -2.96 -12.36
N LEU A 10 -3.44 -3.42 -13.30
CA LEU A 10 -2.28 -4.27 -13.05
C LEU A 10 -0.94 -3.64 -13.48
N GLU A 11 -0.94 -2.53 -14.24
CA GLU A 11 0.29 -2.03 -14.85
C GLU A 11 0.91 -0.81 -14.18
N HIS A 12 0.19 -0.06 -13.32
CA HIS A 12 0.76 1.07 -12.59
C HIS A 12 0.12 1.22 -11.22
N GLU A 13 0.71 0.60 -10.21
CA GLU A 13 0.53 1.14 -8.87
C GLU A 13 1.22 2.49 -8.80
N SER A 14 0.45 3.49 -8.34
CA SER A 14 0.95 4.81 -8.07
C SER A 14 2.13 4.73 -7.10
N LEU A 15 3.32 5.13 -7.57
CA LEU A 15 4.51 5.33 -6.73
C LEU A 15 4.42 6.65 -5.94
N ASP A 16 3.25 7.23 -5.88
CA ASP A 16 3.04 8.64 -5.51
C ASP A 16 2.84 8.85 -4.01
N THR A 17 2.77 7.77 -3.23
CA THR A 17 2.78 7.82 -1.77
C THR A 17 4.22 7.95 -1.27
N THR A 18 4.41 8.72 -0.21
CA THR A 18 5.73 8.89 0.42
C THR A 18 5.68 8.39 1.85
N HIS A 19 6.73 7.69 2.26
CA HIS A 19 6.94 7.32 3.66
C HIS A 19 8.25 7.89 4.17
N PHE A 20 8.24 8.38 5.41
CA PHE A 20 9.45 8.77 6.13
C PHE A 20 9.33 8.43 7.61
N SER A 21 10.47 8.13 8.22
CA SER A 21 10.60 7.92 9.65
C SER A 21 11.60 8.90 10.23
N VAL A 22 11.32 9.43 11.41
CA VAL A 22 12.19 10.38 12.13
C VAL A 22 12.37 9.91 13.54
N ALA A 23 13.60 9.95 14.04
CA ALA A 23 13.91 9.72 15.44
C ALA A 23 14.76 10.86 15.98
N ASP A 24 14.47 11.32 17.19
CA ASP A 24 15.28 12.34 17.87
C ASP A 24 16.22 11.72 18.91
N LYS A 25 17.11 12.55 19.44
CA LYS A 25 18.06 12.14 20.48
C LYS A 25 17.43 11.75 21.82
N ASN A 26 16.17 12.09 22.04
CA ASN A 26 15.44 11.78 23.28
C ASN A 26 14.68 10.44 23.15
N GLY A 27 14.72 9.80 21.98
CA GLY A 27 14.02 8.55 21.71
C GLY A 27 12.57 8.74 21.24
N ASN A 28 12.15 9.96 20.93
CA ASN A 28 10.88 10.18 20.23
C ASN A 28 11.02 9.68 18.80
N ILE A 29 9.97 9.02 18.29
CA ILE A 29 9.97 8.45 16.96
C ILE A 29 8.65 8.74 16.25
N VAL A 30 8.74 9.04 14.96
CA VAL A 30 7.62 9.23 14.06
C VAL A 30 7.75 8.27 12.88
N SER A 31 6.66 7.64 12.52
CA SER A 31 6.50 6.87 11.27
C SER A 31 5.33 7.49 10.53
N ASN A 32 5.58 8.06 9.37
CA ASN A 32 4.56 8.81 8.63
C ASN A 32 4.50 8.38 7.18
N THR A 33 3.30 7.99 6.75
CA THR A 33 2.98 7.77 5.34
C THR A 33 2.03 8.87 4.88
N TYR A 34 2.37 9.54 3.79
CA TYR A 34 1.66 10.70 3.27
C TYR A 34 1.39 10.53 1.77
N THR A 35 0.19 10.91 1.34
CA THR A 35 -0.22 10.79 -0.06
C THR A 35 -1.30 11.83 -0.42
N LEU A 36 -1.42 12.08 -1.71
CA LEU A 36 -2.60 12.72 -2.30
C LEU A 36 -3.54 11.68 -2.95
N ASN A 37 -3.25 10.39 -2.76
CA ASN A 37 -3.79 9.19 -3.39
C ASN A 37 -3.21 8.96 -4.80
N SER A 38 -3.48 9.81 -5.79
CA SER A 38 -2.78 9.81 -7.09
C SER A 38 -1.66 10.86 -7.11
N GLY A 39 -0.69 10.78 -8.05
CA GLY A 39 0.50 11.64 -8.11
C GLY A 39 0.24 13.14 -8.05
N PHE A 40 -0.82 13.59 -8.68
CA PHE A 40 -1.32 14.96 -8.59
C PHE A 40 -2.69 15.04 -7.92
N GLY A 41 -3.05 14.05 -7.11
CA GLY A 41 -4.34 13.95 -6.44
C GLY A 41 -5.49 14.06 -7.44
N SER A 42 -6.42 14.98 -7.19
CA SER A 42 -7.54 15.26 -8.11
C SER A 42 -7.15 16.08 -9.36
N GLY A 43 -5.91 16.55 -9.46
CA GLY A 43 -5.46 17.47 -10.51
C GLY A 43 -5.97 18.90 -10.32
N VAL A 44 -6.67 19.17 -9.21
CA VAL A 44 -7.22 20.50 -8.89
C VAL A 44 -6.27 21.23 -7.97
N VAL A 45 -5.93 22.47 -8.33
CA VAL A 45 -5.17 23.39 -7.48
C VAL A 45 -6.15 24.40 -6.88
N ILE A 46 -6.06 24.63 -5.58
CA ILE A 46 -6.85 25.68 -4.93
C ILE A 46 -6.35 27.03 -5.41
N ASP A 47 -7.24 27.80 -6.04
CA ASP A 47 -6.89 29.07 -6.62
C ASP A 47 -6.23 30.04 -5.62
N GLY A 48 -5.18 30.71 -6.06
CA GLY A 48 -4.40 31.64 -5.24
C GLY A 48 -3.51 31.03 -4.16
N THR A 49 -3.49 29.69 -3.98
CA THR A 49 -2.70 29.04 -2.91
C THR A 49 -1.57 28.16 -3.44
N GLY A 50 -1.69 27.62 -4.66
CA GLY A 50 -0.77 26.60 -5.18
C GLY A 50 -0.91 25.22 -4.53
N ILE A 51 -1.92 24.99 -3.68
CA ILE A 51 -2.14 23.71 -2.99
C ILE A 51 -2.91 22.77 -3.92
N LEU A 52 -2.33 21.58 -4.18
CA LEU A 52 -2.98 20.48 -4.87
C LEU A 52 -3.99 19.80 -3.92
N MET A 53 -5.19 19.54 -4.44
CA MET A 53 -6.21 18.77 -3.74
C MET A 53 -5.98 17.27 -3.93
N ASN A 54 -6.15 16.50 -2.87
CA ASN A 54 -6.13 15.04 -2.95
C ASN A 54 -7.38 14.49 -3.68
N ASN A 55 -7.34 13.20 -4.02
CA ASN A 55 -8.49 12.43 -4.51
C ASN A 55 -8.81 11.23 -3.60
N GLU A 56 -8.58 11.37 -2.29
CA GLU A 56 -8.79 10.33 -1.27
C GLU A 56 -10.26 9.87 -1.14
N MET A 57 -11.19 10.57 -1.77
CA MET A 57 -12.58 10.10 -1.84
C MET A 57 -12.72 8.75 -2.57
N ASP A 58 -11.72 8.38 -3.38
CA ASP A 58 -11.65 7.07 -4.05
C ASP A 58 -11.41 5.92 -3.07
N ASP A 59 -10.89 6.20 -1.87
CA ASP A 59 -10.73 5.21 -0.80
C ASP A 59 -12.07 4.80 -0.17
N PHE A 60 -13.13 5.56 -0.37
CA PHE A 60 -14.48 5.10 -0.10
C PHE A 60 -15.00 4.17 -1.20
N VAL A 61 -16.04 3.43 -0.86
CA VAL A 61 -16.83 2.68 -1.82
C VAL A 61 -17.85 3.61 -2.46
N SER A 62 -17.66 3.91 -3.74
CA SER A 62 -18.61 4.71 -4.53
C SER A 62 -19.92 3.95 -4.78
N ALA A 63 -19.81 2.64 -5.05
CA ALA A 63 -20.93 1.71 -5.13
C ALA A 63 -20.46 0.31 -4.71
N PRO A 64 -21.26 -0.45 -3.94
CA PRO A 64 -20.91 -1.81 -3.54
C PRO A 64 -20.60 -2.70 -4.76
N GLY A 65 -19.47 -3.43 -4.69
CA GLY A 65 -19.02 -4.31 -5.77
C GLY A 65 -18.27 -3.62 -6.92
N VAL A 66 -18.16 -2.30 -6.92
CA VAL A 66 -17.37 -1.55 -7.91
C VAL A 66 -15.95 -1.34 -7.35
N PRO A 67 -14.90 -1.71 -8.11
CA PRO A 67 -13.53 -1.50 -7.69
C PRO A 67 -13.15 0.00 -7.73
N ASN A 68 -12.30 0.43 -6.78
CA ASN A 68 -11.64 1.73 -6.84
C ASN A 68 -10.43 1.70 -7.81
N GLN A 69 -9.67 2.78 -7.89
CA GLN A 69 -8.48 2.87 -8.78
C GLN A 69 -7.40 1.81 -8.49
N PHE A 70 -7.37 1.24 -7.28
CA PHE A 70 -6.45 0.16 -6.90
C PHE A 70 -7.06 -1.24 -7.07
N GLY A 71 -8.23 -1.35 -7.68
CA GLY A 71 -8.95 -2.61 -7.84
C GLY A 71 -9.57 -3.15 -6.55
N LEU A 72 -9.57 -2.37 -5.47
CA LEU A 72 -10.17 -2.77 -4.20
C LEU A 72 -11.69 -2.69 -4.28
N ILE A 73 -12.35 -3.77 -3.88
CA ILE A 73 -13.80 -3.87 -3.82
C ILE A 73 -14.22 -3.81 -2.37
N GLY A 74 -14.99 -2.80 -2.02
CA GLY A 74 -15.52 -2.62 -0.68
C GLY A 74 -17.02 -2.86 -0.58
N GLY A 75 -17.53 -2.90 0.64
CA GLY A 75 -18.95 -3.03 0.97
C GLY A 75 -19.53 -1.80 1.65
N GLU A 76 -20.78 -1.92 2.11
CA GLU A 76 -21.56 -0.87 2.78
C GLU A 76 -20.81 -0.20 3.95
N ALA A 77 -19.94 -0.96 4.66
CA ALA A 77 -19.19 -0.43 5.80
C ALA A 77 -18.27 0.74 5.43
N ASN A 78 -17.79 0.81 4.19
CA ASN A 78 -16.89 1.85 3.70
C ASN A 78 -17.56 2.79 2.67
N LYS A 79 -18.87 2.85 2.60
CA LYS A 79 -19.59 3.80 1.72
C LYS A 79 -19.43 5.24 2.18
N ILE A 80 -19.57 6.17 1.25
CA ILE A 80 -19.53 7.61 1.52
C ILE A 80 -20.71 8.00 2.40
N GLU A 81 -20.44 8.60 3.56
CA GLU A 81 -21.44 9.16 4.47
C GLU A 81 -20.87 10.39 5.20
N PRO A 82 -21.71 11.34 5.66
CA PRO A 82 -21.24 12.46 6.44
C PRO A 82 -20.48 12.02 7.69
N PHE A 83 -19.39 12.74 8.02
CA PHE A 83 -18.51 12.51 9.17
C PHE A 83 -17.77 11.18 9.19
N LYS A 84 -17.80 10.44 8.12
CA LYS A 84 -17.09 9.17 7.98
C LYS A 84 -15.70 9.37 7.40
N ARG A 85 -14.75 8.53 7.85
CA ARG A 85 -13.41 8.43 7.28
C ARG A 85 -13.34 7.24 6.34
N PRO A 86 -12.62 7.34 5.20
CA PRO A 86 -12.40 6.20 4.32
C PRO A 86 -11.50 5.16 4.99
N LEU A 87 -11.54 3.94 4.46
CA LEU A 87 -10.47 2.96 4.65
C LEU A 87 -9.15 3.56 4.16
N SER A 88 -8.04 3.23 4.81
CA SER A 88 -6.70 3.53 4.31
C SER A 88 -5.85 2.28 4.30
N SER A 89 -5.11 2.08 3.22
CA SER A 89 -4.08 1.02 3.11
C SER A 89 -2.72 1.45 3.68
N MET A 90 -2.55 2.73 4.00
CA MET A 90 -1.32 3.22 4.62
C MET A 90 -1.13 2.60 6.00
N THR A 91 0.04 2.00 6.21
CA THR A 91 0.41 1.26 7.42
C THR A 91 1.73 1.76 8.02
N PRO A 92 1.84 3.06 8.39
CA PRO A 92 3.01 3.50 9.14
C PRO A 92 3.06 2.75 10.47
N THR A 93 4.22 2.13 10.77
CA THR A 93 4.33 1.19 11.87
C THR A 93 5.52 1.52 12.75
N ILE A 94 5.34 1.48 14.07
CA ILE A 94 6.40 1.55 15.07
C ILE A 94 6.37 0.27 15.89
N ILE A 95 7.52 -0.40 16.00
CA ILE A 95 7.67 -1.61 16.82
C ILE A 95 8.41 -1.25 18.10
N LEU A 96 7.85 -1.67 19.23
CA LEU A 96 8.44 -1.51 20.54
C LEU A 96 8.91 -2.86 21.08
N LYS A 97 10.07 -2.86 21.73
CA LYS A 97 10.55 -3.96 22.56
C LYS A 97 10.84 -3.44 23.95
N GLU A 98 10.20 -4.03 24.95
CA GLU A 98 10.33 -3.58 26.35
C GLU A 98 10.08 -2.07 26.54
N GLY A 99 9.07 -1.56 25.83
CA GLY A 99 8.67 -0.15 25.86
C GLY A 99 9.59 0.80 25.08
N LYS A 100 10.64 0.31 24.42
CA LYS A 100 11.56 1.12 23.62
C LYS A 100 11.31 0.87 22.12
N PRO A 101 11.29 1.92 21.29
CA PRO A 101 11.16 1.75 19.85
C PRO A 101 12.42 1.08 19.28
N ILE A 102 12.21 0.07 18.44
CA ILE A 102 13.27 -0.67 17.75
C ILE A 102 13.17 -0.57 16.23
N TYR A 103 11.98 -0.32 15.70
CA TYR A 103 11.75 -0.06 14.29
C TYR A 103 10.69 1.02 14.09
N ALA A 104 10.89 1.85 13.07
CA ALA A 104 9.86 2.66 12.44
C ALA A 104 9.91 2.36 10.95
N THR A 105 8.80 2.01 10.34
CA THR A 105 8.75 1.57 8.96
C THR A 105 7.41 1.89 8.31
N GLY A 106 7.41 1.93 7.02
CA GLY A 106 6.26 2.05 6.14
C GLY A 106 6.71 1.96 4.70
N SER A 107 5.79 2.13 3.77
CA SER A 107 6.08 2.00 2.34
C SER A 107 5.12 2.87 1.54
N PRO A 108 5.48 3.37 0.35
CA PRO A 108 4.54 3.66 -0.71
C PRO A 108 4.04 2.36 -1.35
N GLY A 109 3.01 2.42 -2.23
CA GLY A 109 2.58 1.27 -3.02
C GLY A 109 1.08 0.96 -2.98
N GLY A 110 0.21 1.95 -2.73
CA GLY A 110 -1.24 1.77 -2.75
C GLY A 110 -1.70 0.61 -1.86
N SER A 111 -2.48 -0.32 -2.39
CA SER A 111 -2.98 -1.49 -1.67
C SER A 111 -1.88 -2.46 -1.19
N ARG A 112 -0.72 -2.48 -1.86
CA ARG A 112 0.43 -3.35 -1.50
C ARG A 112 1.16 -2.89 -0.25
N ILE A 113 0.95 -1.67 0.24
CA ILE A 113 1.63 -1.13 1.42
C ILE A 113 1.51 -2.10 2.60
N ILE A 114 0.32 -2.63 2.85
CA ILE A 114 0.03 -3.54 3.98
C ILE A 114 0.92 -4.79 3.92
N THR A 115 0.97 -5.44 2.77
CA THR A 115 1.75 -6.68 2.59
C THR A 115 3.24 -6.42 2.54
N THR A 116 3.68 -5.28 2.00
CA THR A 116 5.08 -4.85 2.00
C THR A 116 5.59 -4.66 3.42
N VAL A 117 4.88 -3.88 4.24
CA VAL A 117 5.25 -3.64 5.64
C VAL A 117 5.23 -4.93 6.45
N LEU A 118 4.20 -5.78 6.27
CA LEU A 118 4.12 -7.07 6.95
C LEU A 118 5.33 -7.96 6.63
N GLN A 119 5.67 -8.12 5.35
CA GLN A 119 6.80 -8.98 4.95
C GLN A 119 8.14 -8.43 5.42
N PHE A 120 8.35 -7.12 5.36
CA PHE A 120 9.53 -6.50 5.95
C PHE A 120 9.66 -6.83 7.45
N LEU A 121 8.58 -6.73 8.22
CA LEU A 121 8.58 -7.06 9.64
C LEU A 121 8.79 -8.56 9.90
N LEU A 122 8.21 -9.43 9.10
CA LEU A 122 8.46 -10.87 9.19
C LEU A 122 9.92 -11.20 8.89
N ASN A 123 10.48 -10.63 7.83
CA ASN A 123 11.86 -10.82 7.45
C ASN A 123 12.82 -10.40 8.55
N THR A 124 12.62 -9.24 9.14
CA THR A 124 13.53 -8.71 10.19
C THR A 124 13.27 -9.35 11.56
N LEU A 125 12.02 -9.48 11.99
CA LEU A 125 11.70 -9.90 13.37
C LEU A 125 11.62 -11.41 13.52
N VAL A 126 11.14 -12.14 12.52
CA VAL A 126 10.96 -13.60 12.56
C VAL A 126 12.14 -14.31 11.91
N PHE A 127 12.44 -13.97 10.66
CA PHE A 127 13.50 -14.63 9.90
C PHE A 127 14.89 -14.06 10.18
N LYS A 128 14.99 -12.99 10.97
CA LYS A 128 16.26 -12.39 11.41
C LYS A 128 17.16 -11.93 10.26
N MET A 129 16.57 -11.53 9.15
CA MET A 129 17.29 -10.93 8.04
C MET A 129 17.85 -9.56 8.44
N GLU A 130 19.01 -9.22 7.90
CA GLU A 130 19.52 -7.85 8.00
C GLU A 130 18.55 -6.87 7.31
N ILE A 131 18.48 -5.62 7.81
CA ILE A 131 17.51 -4.62 7.31
C ILE A 131 17.68 -4.38 5.82
N SER A 132 18.93 -4.30 5.33
CA SER A 132 19.23 -4.13 3.90
C SER A 132 18.63 -5.26 3.06
N ASP A 133 18.83 -6.50 3.49
CA ASP A 133 18.36 -7.68 2.78
C ASP A 133 16.83 -7.80 2.83
N ALA A 134 16.24 -7.54 4.00
CA ALA A 134 14.79 -7.51 4.16
C ALA A 134 14.10 -6.44 3.28
N THR A 135 14.79 -5.33 3.04
CA THR A 135 14.26 -4.23 2.22
C THR A 135 14.22 -4.58 0.74
N VAL A 136 15.21 -5.32 0.24
CA VAL A 136 15.32 -5.70 -1.18
C VAL A 136 14.78 -7.10 -1.49
N ALA A 137 14.37 -7.85 -0.49
CA ALA A 137 13.81 -9.18 -0.67
C ALA A 137 12.54 -9.11 -1.53
N PRO A 138 12.40 -9.99 -2.55
CA PRO A 138 11.20 -10.05 -3.37
C PRO A 138 9.95 -10.29 -2.55
N ARG A 139 8.89 -9.56 -2.85
CA ARG A 139 7.63 -9.58 -2.09
C ARG A 139 6.52 -10.24 -2.86
N ILE A 140 5.49 -10.63 -2.11
CA ILE A 140 4.25 -11.16 -2.65
C ILE A 140 3.08 -10.28 -2.20
N HIS A 141 2.01 -10.24 -3.01
CA HIS A 141 0.80 -9.52 -2.66
C HIS A 141 -0.45 -10.27 -3.12
N HIS A 142 -1.46 -10.31 -2.26
CA HIS A 142 -2.79 -10.79 -2.57
C HIS A 142 -3.83 -9.93 -1.83
N GLN A 143 -4.82 -9.43 -2.53
CA GLN A 143 -5.83 -8.52 -1.98
C GLN A 143 -7.27 -9.03 -2.13
N TRP A 144 -7.46 -10.37 -2.25
CA TRP A 144 -8.75 -11.02 -2.47
C TRP A 144 -9.32 -10.79 -3.88
N LYS A 145 -9.43 -9.57 -4.34
CA LYS A 145 -9.86 -9.19 -5.70
C LYS A 145 -8.89 -8.16 -6.29
N PRO A 146 -8.37 -8.42 -7.49
CA PRO A 146 -8.50 -9.68 -8.25
C PRO A 146 -7.91 -10.87 -7.49
N ASP A 147 -8.47 -12.07 -7.72
CA ASP A 147 -8.02 -13.31 -7.08
C ASP A 147 -6.76 -13.85 -7.78
N VAL A 148 -5.67 -13.14 -7.55
CA VAL A 148 -4.34 -13.46 -8.09
C VAL A 148 -3.27 -13.16 -7.03
N LEU A 149 -2.24 -13.98 -6.97
CA LEU A 149 -1.04 -13.73 -6.18
C LEU A 149 -0.02 -13.02 -7.07
N MET A 150 0.30 -11.79 -6.72
CA MET A 150 1.31 -11.00 -7.40
C MET A 150 2.68 -11.30 -6.78
N LEU A 151 3.67 -11.54 -7.62
CA LEU A 151 5.05 -11.81 -7.23
C LEU A 151 5.96 -10.73 -7.81
N GLU A 152 6.85 -10.18 -7.00
CA GLU A 152 7.87 -9.26 -7.51
C GLU A 152 8.93 -10.01 -8.33
N THR A 153 9.52 -9.32 -9.31
CA THR A 153 10.66 -9.83 -10.08
C THR A 153 11.79 -10.27 -9.13
N GLY A 154 12.33 -11.46 -9.37
CA GLY A 154 13.34 -12.06 -8.49
C GLY A 154 12.79 -13.08 -7.49
N PHE A 155 11.46 -13.27 -7.43
CA PHE A 155 10.88 -14.37 -6.68
C PHE A 155 11.27 -15.71 -7.32
N ASP A 156 11.60 -16.72 -6.49
CA ASP A 156 12.05 -18.02 -6.97
C ASP A 156 10.95 -18.75 -7.75
N ILE A 157 11.23 -19.05 -9.01
CA ILE A 157 10.31 -19.71 -9.93
C ILE A 157 9.88 -21.12 -9.45
N GLN A 158 10.73 -21.83 -8.70
CA GLN A 158 10.38 -23.15 -8.17
C GLN A 158 9.30 -23.00 -7.07
N HIS A 159 9.43 -22.00 -6.24
CA HIS A 159 8.40 -21.67 -5.24
C HIS A 159 7.11 -21.18 -5.90
N ALA A 160 7.21 -20.37 -6.95
CA ALA A 160 6.06 -19.94 -7.73
C ALA A 160 5.28 -21.14 -8.29
N SER A 161 5.95 -22.08 -8.96
CA SER A 161 5.33 -23.29 -9.51
C SER A 161 4.66 -24.17 -8.44
N LYS A 162 5.26 -24.25 -7.25
CA LYS A 162 4.65 -24.95 -6.13
C LYS A 162 3.36 -24.27 -5.65
N ILE A 163 3.35 -22.95 -5.59
CA ILE A 163 2.17 -22.16 -5.20
C ILE A 163 1.05 -22.33 -6.24
N GLU A 164 1.37 -22.32 -7.54
CA GLU A 164 0.41 -22.60 -8.62
C GLU A 164 -0.20 -24.00 -8.49
N SER A 165 0.62 -25.01 -8.13
CA SER A 165 0.13 -26.36 -7.92
C SER A 165 -0.88 -26.49 -6.77
N LEU A 166 -0.92 -25.51 -5.85
CA LEU A 166 -1.90 -25.40 -4.79
C LEU A 166 -3.19 -24.66 -5.22
N GLY A 167 -3.29 -24.29 -6.51
CA GLY A 167 -4.47 -23.66 -7.09
C GLY A 167 -4.45 -22.13 -7.12
N GLN A 168 -3.34 -21.48 -6.73
CA GLN A 168 -3.21 -20.02 -6.81
C GLN A 168 -2.88 -19.59 -8.24
N LYS A 169 -3.55 -18.54 -8.71
CA LYS A 169 -3.17 -17.85 -9.95
C LYS A 169 -2.03 -16.90 -9.64
N ILE A 170 -0.95 -16.98 -10.40
CA ILE A 170 0.24 -16.13 -10.22
C ILE A 170 0.30 -15.06 -11.31
N TYR A 171 0.75 -13.87 -10.92
CA TYR A 171 1.11 -12.76 -11.79
C TYR A 171 2.49 -12.21 -11.36
N PHE A 172 3.39 -11.94 -12.36
CA PHE A 172 4.71 -11.35 -12.17
C PHE A 172 4.74 -9.89 -12.62
#